data_95d5f1b711b4355c76a0ef3fd7b5aa5b
#
_entry.id   95d5f1b711b4355c76a0ef3fd7b5aa5b
#
_cell.length_a   1.000
_cell.length_b   1.000
_cell.length_c   1.000
_cell.angle_alpha   90.00
_cell.angle_beta   90.00
_cell.angle_gamma   90.00
#
_symmetry.space_group_name_H-M   'P 1'
#
loop_
_entity.id
_entity.type
_entity.pdbx_description
1 polymer ?
#
loop_
_entity_poly.entity_id
_entity_poly.type
_entity_poly.pdbx_seq_one_letter_code
_entity_poly.pdbx_strand_id
1 'polypeptide(L)'
;MKKLFLKSLIMVLMTTVVFAQNSDNPWLVSGGINVLSLQNDFSNPLNDGQVYQKGDFPGANIGVPSLAVFRTIKGGLAIGTQFSLNSLNRETGTGSVNFFAVDAALKYGINRDGGVSPYFKGGWGFSSFDGVEGGAYDFSKSLTNTYFGSFGLNFKLGNRWSAFAETSYRATQDRPEVNYLLTSAGISIGLGSGDSDKDGISDKKDKCPDIPGLKEFDGCPDTDEDGLPDNEDDCPEEAGPVENKGCPDTDGDGVLDKDDTCPDVAGLEELNGCPDADEDGVAD
;
A
#
# COMPACT_ATOMS: atom_id res chain seq x y z
N MET A 1 30.68 -4.15 -20.27
CA MET A 1 30.11 -3.57 -19.05
C MET A 1 28.61 -3.25 -19.17
N LYS A 2 28.12 -2.54 -20.20
CA LYS A 2 26.67 -2.26 -20.40
C LYS A 2 25.74 -3.50 -20.41
N LYS A 3 26.19 -4.62 -21.02
CA LYS A 3 25.39 -5.86 -21.08
C LYS A 3 25.31 -6.63 -19.76
N LEU A 4 26.33 -6.47 -18.90
CA LEU A 4 26.32 -7.10 -17.57
C LEU A 4 25.41 -6.33 -16.61
N PHE A 5 25.38 -5.01 -16.75
CA PHE A 5 24.55 -4.09 -15.97
C PHE A 5 23.05 -4.31 -16.20
N LEU A 6 22.66 -4.45 -17.48
CA LEU A 6 21.28 -4.73 -17.86
C LEU A 6 20.81 -6.11 -17.32
N LYS A 7 21.70 -7.11 -17.31
CA LYS A 7 21.41 -8.43 -16.73
C LYS A 7 21.25 -8.38 -15.21
N SER A 8 22.08 -7.61 -14.51
CA SER A 8 21.96 -7.42 -13.05
C SER A 8 20.70 -6.62 -12.68
N LEU A 9 20.34 -5.61 -13.44
CA LEU A 9 19.11 -4.84 -13.25
C LEU A 9 17.87 -5.71 -13.47
N ILE A 10 17.87 -6.53 -14.51
CA ILE A 10 16.79 -7.49 -14.79
C ILE A 10 16.72 -8.57 -13.69
N MET A 11 17.86 -9.01 -13.16
CA MET A 11 17.89 -10.00 -12.08
C MET A 11 17.36 -9.45 -10.76
N VAL A 12 17.65 -8.21 -10.43
CA VAL A 12 17.05 -7.51 -9.25
C VAL A 12 15.55 -7.31 -9.44
N LEU A 13 15.09 -6.96 -10.62
CA LEU A 13 13.67 -6.87 -10.96
C LEU A 13 12.97 -8.24 -10.93
N MET A 14 13.65 -9.31 -11.39
CA MET A 14 13.07 -10.66 -11.40
C MET A 14 13.02 -11.31 -10.01
N THR A 15 13.97 -11.03 -9.11
CA THR A 15 13.92 -11.56 -7.73
C THR A 15 12.76 -10.98 -6.91
N THR A 16 12.26 -9.80 -7.26
CA THR A 16 11.06 -9.23 -6.61
C THR A 16 9.76 -9.86 -7.11
N VAL A 17 9.77 -10.54 -8.26
CA VAL A 17 8.56 -11.16 -8.86
C VAL A 17 8.28 -12.56 -8.30
N VAL A 18 9.29 -13.29 -7.82
CA VAL A 18 9.15 -14.70 -7.39
C VAL A 18 8.42 -14.87 -6.05
N PHE A 19 8.26 -13.82 -5.25
CA PHE A 19 7.52 -13.89 -3.98
C PHE A 19 6.06 -13.41 -4.04
N ALA A 20 5.48 -13.34 -5.22
CA ALA A 20 4.17 -12.71 -5.48
C ALA A 20 2.97 -13.65 -5.28
N GLN A 21 2.99 -14.63 -4.38
CA GLN A 21 1.89 -15.58 -4.21
C GLN A 21 1.14 -15.54 -2.87
N ASN A 22 1.25 -14.45 -2.10
CA ASN A 22 0.33 -14.24 -0.98
C ASN A 22 -0.59 -13.07 -1.31
N SER A 23 -1.89 -13.34 -1.38
CA SER A 23 -2.96 -12.43 -1.80
C SER A 23 -3.17 -11.24 -0.87
N ASP A 24 -2.62 -11.28 0.34
CA ASP A 24 -3.00 -10.36 1.43
C ASP A 24 -2.05 -9.17 1.62
N ASN A 25 -1.00 -9.05 0.80
CA ASN A 25 -0.06 -7.93 0.90
C ASN A 25 -0.07 -7.09 -0.36
N PRO A 26 -0.70 -5.92 -0.34
CA PRO A 26 -0.75 -5.06 -1.50
C PRO A 26 0.65 -4.59 -1.89
N TRP A 27 0.95 -4.64 -3.19
CA TRP A 27 2.08 -4.00 -3.76
C TRP A 27 1.82 -2.50 -3.90
N LEU A 28 2.80 -1.68 -3.55
CA LEU A 28 2.76 -0.25 -3.78
C LEU A 28 3.70 0.08 -4.94
N VAL A 29 3.14 0.60 -6.01
CA VAL A 29 3.91 1.12 -7.16
C VAL A 29 3.80 2.64 -7.14
N SER A 30 4.93 3.31 -7.21
CA SER A 30 5.01 4.77 -7.16
C SER A 30 5.73 5.30 -8.38
N GLY A 31 5.24 6.41 -8.90
CA GLY A 31 5.86 7.16 -9.98
C GLY A 31 5.82 8.66 -9.70
N GLY A 32 6.89 9.37 -10.06
CA GLY A 32 6.96 10.79 -9.79
C GLY A 32 8.19 11.47 -10.41
N ILE A 33 8.38 12.68 -9.96
CA ILE A 33 9.53 13.52 -10.26
C ILE A 33 10.49 13.54 -9.07
N ASN A 34 11.73 13.92 -9.32
CA ASN A 34 12.70 14.14 -8.28
C ASN A 34 13.50 15.43 -8.51
N VAL A 35 14.01 15.95 -7.43
CA VAL A 35 14.92 17.11 -7.41
C VAL A 35 16.19 16.68 -6.70
N LEU A 36 17.31 16.85 -7.35
CA LEU A 36 18.63 16.52 -6.84
C LEU A 36 19.34 17.80 -6.37
N SER A 37 19.79 17.79 -5.12
CA SER A 37 20.60 18.86 -4.53
C SER A 37 21.88 18.28 -3.96
N LEU A 38 23.02 18.67 -4.50
CA LEU A 38 24.33 18.27 -4.01
C LEU A 38 24.69 19.10 -2.79
N GLN A 39 25.14 18.44 -1.72
CA GLN A 39 25.53 19.12 -0.48
C GLN A 39 26.96 18.78 -0.12
N ASN A 40 27.72 19.81 0.17
CA ASN A 40 29.18 19.68 0.36
C ASN A 40 29.61 19.24 1.74
N ASP A 41 28.94 19.60 2.79
CA ASP A 41 29.31 19.17 4.15
C ASP A 41 28.22 19.52 5.16
N PHE A 42 27.65 18.48 5.78
CA PHE A 42 26.72 18.65 6.89
C PHE A 42 27.44 18.97 8.20
N SER A 43 28.76 18.75 8.28
CA SER A 43 29.54 19.00 9.49
C SER A 43 29.72 20.48 9.76
N ASN A 44 29.53 21.32 8.74
CA ASN A 44 29.65 22.78 8.89
C ASN A 44 28.71 23.55 7.95
N PRO A 45 27.38 23.60 8.27
CA PRO A 45 26.39 24.29 7.43
C PRO A 45 26.62 25.81 7.31
N LEU A 46 27.58 26.37 8.06
CA LEU A 46 27.93 27.77 8.05
C LEU A 46 29.32 28.04 7.42
N ASN A 47 30.06 27.00 7.07
CA ASN A 47 31.33 27.16 6.39
C ASN A 47 31.08 27.17 4.88
N ASP A 48 30.96 28.37 4.36
CA ASP A 48 30.82 28.72 2.94
C ASP A 48 32.12 28.42 2.16
N GLY A 49 32.74 27.28 2.45
CA GLY A 49 34.01 26.85 1.90
C GLY A 49 33.83 26.16 0.55
N GLN A 50 33.59 26.93 -0.49
CA GLN A 50 34.19 26.77 -1.82
C GLN A 50 34.26 25.36 -2.45
N VAL A 51 33.17 24.62 -2.51
CA VAL A 51 33.18 23.43 -3.38
C VAL A 51 32.17 23.54 -4.53
N TYR A 52 31.15 24.35 -4.37
CA TYR A 52 30.31 24.81 -5.48
C TYR A 52 30.25 26.33 -5.42
N GLN A 53 30.81 27.01 -6.42
CA GLN A 53 30.49 28.42 -6.61
C GLN A 53 28.98 28.48 -6.91
N LYS A 54 28.31 29.42 -6.22
CA LYS A 54 26.91 29.76 -6.50
C LYS A 54 26.82 30.09 -8.00
N GLY A 55 26.35 29.13 -8.79
CA GLY A 55 26.36 29.24 -10.25
C GLY A 55 26.77 27.96 -10.99
N ASP A 56 27.40 26.96 -10.32
CA ASP A 56 27.80 25.72 -11.00
C ASP A 56 26.63 24.80 -11.25
N PHE A 57 25.56 24.84 -10.38
CA PHE A 57 24.30 24.13 -10.58
C PHE A 57 23.13 25.00 -10.13
N PRO A 58 22.56 25.82 -11.01
CA PRO A 58 21.50 26.73 -10.65
C PRO A 58 20.19 25.97 -10.44
N GLY A 59 19.67 26.13 -9.27
CA GLY A 59 18.31 25.73 -8.97
C GLY A 59 18.08 24.24 -8.84
N ALA A 60 16.83 23.91 -8.63
CA ALA A 60 16.35 22.55 -8.52
C ALA A 60 16.27 21.90 -9.90
N ASN A 61 17.19 21.01 -10.22
CA ASN A 61 17.09 20.20 -11.43
C ASN A 61 15.99 19.13 -11.24
N ILE A 62 14.95 19.24 -12.04
CA ILE A 62 13.82 18.29 -12.00
C ILE A 62 14.16 17.11 -12.88
N GLY A 63 14.23 15.93 -12.28
CA GLY A 63 14.44 14.66 -12.97
C GLY A 63 13.16 13.84 -13.08
N VAL A 64 13.07 13.09 -14.15
CA VAL A 64 11.98 12.15 -14.44
C VAL A 64 12.56 10.91 -15.10
N PRO A 65 12.18 9.69 -14.73
CA PRO A 65 11.25 9.32 -13.66
C PRO A 65 11.91 9.11 -12.30
N SER A 66 11.08 9.17 -11.24
CA SER A 66 11.33 8.50 -9.98
C SER A 66 10.30 7.38 -9.87
N LEU A 67 10.76 6.13 -9.82
CA LEU A 67 9.92 4.94 -9.77
C LEU A 67 10.25 4.15 -8.53
N ALA A 68 9.23 3.57 -7.88
CA ALA A 68 9.45 2.67 -6.76
C ALA A 68 8.39 1.56 -6.72
N VAL A 69 8.81 0.39 -6.24
CA VAL A 69 7.94 -0.75 -6.01
C VAL A 69 8.22 -1.26 -4.62
N PHE A 70 7.20 -1.30 -3.77
CA PHE A 70 7.27 -1.79 -2.40
C PHE A 70 6.23 -2.89 -2.19
N ARG A 71 6.58 -3.87 -1.36
CA ARG A 71 5.68 -4.87 -0.84
C ARG A 71 5.52 -4.66 0.66
N THR A 72 4.30 -4.45 1.11
CA THR A 72 3.95 -4.39 2.53
C THR A 72 4.09 -5.78 3.16
N ILE A 73 4.75 -5.88 4.31
CA ILE A 73 4.96 -7.12 5.04
C ILE A 73 3.90 -7.22 6.15
N LYS A 74 4.00 -6.37 7.17
CA LYS A 74 3.07 -6.29 8.31
C LYS A 74 3.32 -5.01 9.11
N GLY A 75 2.27 -4.47 9.74
CA GLY A 75 2.42 -3.38 10.72
C GLY A 75 3.02 -2.09 10.16
N GLY A 76 2.74 -1.76 8.90
CA GLY A 76 3.30 -0.56 8.26
C GLY A 76 4.70 -0.74 7.67
N LEU A 77 5.31 -1.92 7.83
CA LEU A 77 6.62 -2.23 7.27
C LEU A 77 6.49 -2.72 5.83
N ALA A 78 7.29 -2.17 4.93
CA ALA A 78 7.40 -2.60 3.55
C ALA A 78 8.86 -2.70 3.10
N ILE A 79 9.13 -3.64 2.20
CA ILE A 79 10.43 -3.80 1.53
C ILE A 79 10.25 -3.54 0.04
N GLY A 80 11.23 -2.91 -0.58
CA GLY A 80 11.12 -2.64 -2.00
C GLY A 80 12.37 -2.08 -2.63
N THR A 81 12.20 -1.63 -3.85
CA THR A 81 13.25 -1.01 -4.65
C THR A 81 12.76 0.31 -5.22
N GLN A 82 13.70 1.22 -5.42
CA GLN A 82 13.43 2.47 -6.10
C GLN A 82 14.49 2.77 -7.14
N PHE A 83 14.08 3.50 -8.16
CA PHE A 83 14.90 3.93 -9.27
C PHE A 83 14.66 5.42 -9.54
N SER A 84 15.73 6.18 -9.72
CA SER A 84 15.65 7.61 -9.99
C SER A 84 16.61 8.02 -11.09
N LEU A 85 16.13 8.83 -12.00
CA LEU A 85 16.92 9.49 -13.03
C LEU A 85 16.84 11.00 -12.86
N ASN A 86 17.95 11.68 -13.16
CA ASN A 86 18.01 13.13 -13.24
C ASN A 86 19.12 13.56 -14.21
N SER A 87 19.12 14.82 -14.57
CA SER A 87 20.20 15.45 -15.33
C SER A 87 20.46 16.83 -14.75
N LEU A 88 21.68 17.04 -14.29
CA LEU A 88 22.14 18.31 -13.75
C LEU A 88 22.74 19.14 -14.88
N ASN A 89 22.15 20.29 -15.17
CA ASN A 89 22.68 21.22 -16.17
C ASN A 89 23.68 22.18 -15.53
N ARG A 90 24.82 22.40 -16.17
CA ARG A 90 25.78 23.43 -15.76
C ARG A 90 25.31 24.81 -16.20
N GLU A 91 25.43 25.81 -15.32
CA GLU A 91 25.13 27.20 -15.65
C GLU A 91 26.24 27.84 -16.49
N THR A 92 27.49 27.44 -16.24
CA THR A 92 28.67 27.97 -16.91
C THR A 92 29.40 26.84 -17.64
N GLY A 93 29.01 26.58 -18.88
CA GLY A 93 29.71 25.59 -19.71
C GLY A 93 28.78 24.67 -20.50
N THR A 94 29.33 23.97 -21.47
CA THR A 94 28.64 23.00 -22.27
C THR A 94 28.70 21.63 -21.59
N GLY A 95 27.59 21.13 -21.10
CA GLY A 95 27.49 19.76 -20.62
C GLY A 95 26.45 19.55 -19.52
N SER A 96 25.93 18.37 -19.45
CA SER A 96 25.04 17.90 -18.38
C SER A 96 25.66 16.70 -17.68
N VAL A 97 25.44 16.58 -16.38
CA VAL A 97 25.79 15.38 -15.61
C VAL A 97 24.54 14.53 -15.47
N ASN A 98 24.57 13.34 -16.05
CA ASN A 98 23.48 12.39 -15.90
C ASN A 98 23.59 11.66 -14.57
N PHE A 99 22.50 11.63 -13.86
CA PHE A 99 22.36 10.93 -12.59
C PHE A 99 21.41 9.77 -12.72
N PHE A 100 21.78 8.64 -12.13
CA PHE A 100 20.84 7.59 -11.82
C PHE A 100 21.12 6.99 -10.45
N ALA A 101 20.09 6.47 -9.81
CA ALA A 101 20.18 5.68 -8.59
C ALA A 101 19.24 4.49 -8.62
N VAL A 102 19.72 3.38 -8.04
CA VAL A 102 18.95 2.15 -7.83
C VAL A 102 19.18 1.72 -6.39
N ASP A 103 18.12 1.57 -5.61
CA ASP A 103 18.19 1.29 -4.20
C ASP A 103 17.29 0.14 -3.79
N ALA A 104 17.74 -0.64 -2.81
CA ALA A 104 16.93 -1.49 -1.97
C ALA A 104 16.58 -0.74 -0.69
N ALA A 105 15.32 -0.81 -0.27
CA ALA A 105 14.83 0.00 0.84
C ALA A 105 13.86 -0.76 1.73
N LEU A 106 13.92 -0.44 3.03
CA LEU A 106 12.88 -0.69 4.00
C LEU A 106 12.11 0.61 4.21
N LYS A 107 10.79 0.54 4.16
CA LYS A 107 9.86 1.64 4.43
C LYS A 107 9.01 1.28 5.63
N TYR A 108 8.90 2.20 6.59
CA TYR A 108 8.00 2.08 7.72
C TYR A 108 7.02 3.24 7.73
N GLY A 109 5.75 2.95 7.52
CA GLY A 109 4.65 3.91 7.54
C GLY A 109 3.95 3.94 8.89
N ILE A 110 3.71 5.13 9.42
CA ILE A 110 2.89 5.31 10.61
C ILE A 110 1.45 5.49 10.13
N ASN A 111 0.66 4.41 10.24
CA ASN A 111 -0.76 4.48 9.91
C ASN A 111 -1.48 5.39 10.89
N ARG A 112 -2.18 6.38 10.35
CA ARG A 112 -3.13 7.21 11.07
C ARG A 112 -4.44 7.19 10.29
N ASP A 113 -5.55 7.21 11.00
CA ASP A 113 -6.91 7.24 10.40
C ASP A 113 -7.20 8.55 9.64
N GLY A 114 -6.21 9.45 9.57
CA GLY A 114 -6.27 10.70 8.81
C GLY A 114 -5.73 10.55 7.39
N GLY A 115 -6.11 11.49 6.52
CA GLY A 115 -5.71 11.51 5.10
C GLY A 115 -4.20 11.68 4.85
N VAL A 116 -3.37 11.91 5.90
CA VAL A 116 -1.93 12.12 5.82
C VAL A 116 -1.19 11.13 6.73
N SER A 117 -0.30 10.34 6.16
CA SER A 117 0.49 9.33 6.88
C SER A 117 1.99 9.58 6.69
N PRO A 118 2.73 9.91 7.76
CA PRO A 118 4.18 10.02 7.70
C PRO A 118 4.82 8.65 7.58
N TYR A 119 5.98 8.60 6.94
CA TYR A 119 6.79 7.40 6.85
C TYR A 119 8.28 7.69 6.88
N PHE A 120 9.05 6.71 7.30
CA PHE A 120 10.49 6.66 7.20
C PHE A 120 10.91 5.58 6.21
N LYS A 121 12.00 5.84 5.52
CA LYS A 121 12.59 4.86 4.62
C LYS A 121 14.10 4.90 4.78
N GLY A 122 14.75 3.75 4.72
CA GLY A 122 16.19 3.64 4.76
C GLY A 122 16.65 2.49 3.92
N GLY A 123 17.84 2.58 3.40
CA GLY A 123 18.34 1.53 2.53
C GLY A 123 19.74 1.76 2.01
N TRP A 124 20.07 0.92 1.07
CA TRP A 124 21.35 0.89 0.39
C TRP A 124 21.13 0.67 -1.10
N GLY A 125 22.04 1.23 -1.89
CA GLY A 125 21.98 1.09 -3.34
C GLY A 125 23.22 1.60 -4.02
N PHE A 126 23.03 1.91 -5.28
CA PHE A 126 24.08 2.44 -6.16
C PHE A 126 23.59 3.72 -6.79
N SER A 127 24.47 4.72 -6.84
CA SER A 127 24.25 5.90 -7.66
C SER A 127 25.40 6.12 -8.62
N SER A 128 25.12 6.77 -9.73
CA SER A 128 26.10 7.17 -10.72
C SER A 128 25.87 8.62 -11.14
N PHE A 129 26.97 9.31 -11.29
CA PHE A 129 27.05 10.62 -11.89
C PHE A 129 27.95 10.52 -13.10
N ASP A 130 27.41 10.61 -14.31
CA ASP A 130 28.12 10.41 -15.57
C ASP A 130 28.06 11.69 -16.43
N GLY A 131 29.20 12.28 -16.73
CA GLY A 131 29.35 13.46 -17.60
C GLY A 131 30.55 14.32 -17.21
N VAL A 132 31.08 15.04 -18.14
CA VAL A 132 32.12 16.07 -18.14
C VAL A 132 33.40 15.79 -17.34
N GLU A 133 34.46 15.39 -18.06
CA GLU A 133 35.83 15.37 -17.58
C GLU A 133 36.34 16.81 -17.35
N GLY A 134 37.07 17.04 -16.24
CA GLY A 134 37.90 18.27 -16.07
C GLY A 134 37.32 19.37 -15.18
N GLY A 135 36.36 19.11 -14.33
CA GLY A 135 35.99 20.02 -13.22
C GLY A 135 36.64 19.64 -11.89
N ALA A 136 36.42 20.43 -10.83
CA ALA A 136 36.85 20.12 -9.47
C ALA A 136 36.33 18.79 -8.94
N TYR A 137 35.31 18.24 -9.61
CA TYR A 137 34.73 16.91 -9.39
C TYR A 137 34.82 16.07 -10.67
N ASP A 138 35.56 14.99 -10.59
CA ASP A 138 35.63 14.00 -11.65
C ASP A 138 34.42 13.04 -11.53
N PHE A 139 33.33 13.37 -12.23
CA PHE A 139 32.15 12.50 -12.35
C PHE A 139 32.34 11.36 -13.37
N SER A 140 33.55 11.21 -13.94
CA SER A 140 33.83 10.19 -14.95
C SER A 140 33.84 8.76 -14.41
N LYS A 141 33.92 8.58 -13.11
CA LYS A 141 33.84 7.28 -12.44
C LYS A 141 32.47 7.10 -11.80
N SER A 142 31.82 6.37 -12.42
CA SER A 142 30.56 5.71 -12.42
C SER A 142 30.13 5.16 -11.07
N LEU A 143 29.61 4.17 -10.82
CA LEU A 143 28.86 3.54 -9.78
C LEU A 143 29.50 3.67 -8.40
N THR A 144 28.83 4.32 -7.48
CA THR A 144 29.22 4.41 -6.08
C THR A 144 28.15 3.83 -5.17
N ASN A 145 28.58 3.15 -4.10
CA ASN A 145 27.68 2.66 -3.08
C ASN A 145 27.08 3.83 -2.31
N THR A 146 25.79 3.76 -2.05
CA THR A 146 25.04 4.84 -1.41
C THR A 146 24.15 4.26 -0.31
N TYR A 147 24.26 4.82 0.89
CA TYR A 147 23.32 4.60 1.98
C TYR A 147 22.40 5.80 2.08
N PHE A 148 21.14 5.57 2.44
CA PHE A 148 20.22 6.67 2.58
C PHE A 148 19.23 6.51 3.73
N GLY A 149 18.80 7.66 4.25
CA GLY A 149 17.65 7.79 5.13
C GLY A 149 16.69 8.81 4.58
N SER A 150 15.40 8.53 4.63
CA SER A 150 14.34 9.39 4.09
C SER A 150 13.24 9.60 5.09
N PHE A 151 12.64 10.77 5.02
CA PHE A 151 11.35 11.08 5.63
C PHE A 151 10.37 11.51 4.54
N GLY A 152 9.14 11.01 4.61
CA GLY A 152 8.12 11.34 3.64
C GLY A 152 6.72 11.36 4.25
N LEU A 153 5.81 11.93 3.47
CA LEU A 153 4.38 11.99 3.75
C LEU A 153 3.62 11.34 2.61
N ASN A 154 2.65 10.49 2.94
CA ASN A 154 1.64 10.00 2.01
C ASN A 154 0.33 10.75 2.26
N PHE A 155 -0.32 11.14 1.19
CA PHE A 155 -1.63 11.81 1.18
C PHE A 155 -2.63 10.87 0.51
N LYS A 156 -3.59 10.34 1.27
CA LYS A 156 -4.61 9.42 0.75
C LYS A 156 -5.53 10.16 -0.22
N LEU A 157 -5.65 9.68 -1.46
CA LEU A 157 -6.52 10.24 -2.50
C LEU A 157 -7.73 9.36 -2.77
N GLY A 158 -7.75 8.15 -2.22
CA GLY A 158 -8.81 7.16 -2.39
C GLY A 158 -8.37 5.80 -1.86
N ASN A 159 -9.13 4.75 -2.12
CA ASN A 159 -8.84 3.41 -1.59
C ASN A 159 -7.51 2.83 -2.09
N ARG A 160 -7.10 3.15 -3.31
CA ARG A 160 -5.88 2.61 -3.93
C ARG A 160 -4.84 3.67 -4.28
N TRP A 161 -5.20 4.94 -4.29
CA TRP A 161 -4.34 6.02 -4.74
C TRP A 161 -3.85 6.87 -3.59
N SER A 162 -2.60 7.26 -3.64
CA SER A 162 -2.03 8.27 -2.75
C SER A 162 -1.03 9.15 -3.51
N ALA A 163 -0.92 10.41 -3.10
CA ALA A 163 0.22 11.24 -3.45
C ALA A 163 1.30 11.06 -2.39
N PHE A 164 2.55 11.30 -2.74
CA PHE A 164 3.64 11.30 -1.80
C PHE A 164 4.57 12.49 -2.02
N ALA A 165 5.22 12.91 -0.94
CA ALA A 165 6.37 13.80 -0.96
C ALA A 165 7.43 13.26 0.00
N GLU A 166 8.68 13.22 -0.41
CA GLU A 166 9.77 12.60 0.33
C GLU A 166 11.06 13.36 0.13
N THR A 167 11.85 13.46 1.19
CA THR A 167 13.24 13.90 1.11
C THR A 167 14.15 12.83 1.69
N SER A 168 15.22 12.49 0.97
CA SER A 168 16.23 11.54 1.38
C SER A 168 17.61 12.18 1.41
N TYR A 169 18.31 11.99 2.52
CA TYR A 169 19.74 12.23 2.58
C TYR A 169 20.50 10.99 2.15
N ARG A 170 21.46 11.17 1.27
CA ARG A 170 22.23 10.10 0.65
C ARG A 170 23.70 10.31 0.85
N ALA A 171 24.34 9.33 1.53
CA ALA A 171 25.77 9.31 1.79
C ALA A 171 26.43 8.33 0.81
N THR A 172 27.41 8.80 0.07
CA THR A 172 28.21 7.97 -0.85
C THR A 172 29.42 7.43 -0.10
N GLN A 173 29.65 6.12 -0.18
CA GLN A 173 30.70 5.45 0.60
C GLN A 173 32.09 5.80 0.08
N ASP A 174 32.26 5.77 -1.25
CA ASP A 174 33.57 5.94 -1.88
C ASP A 174 33.91 7.40 -2.18
N ARG A 175 32.95 8.31 -2.02
CA ARG A 175 33.04 9.74 -2.31
C ARG A 175 32.19 10.56 -1.37
N PRO A 176 32.58 10.69 -0.09
CA PRO A 176 31.81 11.44 0.90
C PRO A 176 31.62 12.91 0.53
N GLU A 177 32.48 13.46 -0.34
CA GLU A 177 32.35 14.81 -0.91
C GLU A 177 31.14 14.97 -1.84
N VAL A 178 30.53 13.87 -2.28
CA VAL A 178 29.35 13.86 -3.19
C VAL A 178 28.11 13.37 -2.45
N ASN A 179 27.93 13.75 -1.20
CA ASN A 179 26.67 13.51 -0.50
C ASN A 179 25.57 14.42 -1.07
N TYR A 180 24.34 13.95 -1.08
CA TYR A 180 23.27 14.70 -1.71
C TYR A 180 21.90 14.48 -1.07
N LEU A 181 21.04 15.47 -1.26
CA LEU A 181 19.61 15.34 -1.01
C LEU A 181 18.86 14.98 -2.30
N LEU A 182 17.99 14.03 -2.21
CA LEU A 182 17.04 13.69 -3.27
C LEU A 182 15.63 13.88 -2.72
N THR A 183 14.95 14.90 -3.22
CA THR A 183 13.55 15.15 -2.90
C THR A 183 12.68 14.64 -4.04
N SER A 184 11.67 13.86 -3.72
CA SER A 184 10.78 13.25 -4.70
C SER A 184 9.34 13.52 -4.34
N ALA A 185 8.50 13.70 -5.36
CA ALA A 185 7.06 13.81 -5.21
C ALA A 185 6.35 13.09 -6.38
N GLY A 186 5.19 12.52 -6.10
CA GLY A 186 4.47 11.79 -7.12
C GLY A 186 3.21 11.11 -6.63
N ILE A 187 2.79 10.13 -7.39
CA ILE A 187 1.59 9.33 -7.13
C ILE A 187 1.98 7.88 -6.90
N SER A 188 1.27 7.24 -5.99
CA SER A 188 1.40 5.81 -5.73
C SER A 188 0.05 5.12 -5.91
N ILE A 189 0.10 3.89 -6.41
CA ILE A 189 -1.06 3.01 -6.52
C ILE A 189 -0.79 1.71 -5.76
N GLY A 190 -1.74 1.32 -4.91
CA GLY A 190 -1.79 0.02 -4.27
C GLY A 190 -2.30 -1.04 -5.25
N LEU A 191 -1.53 -2.10 -5.48
CA LEU A 191 -1.90 -3.24 -6.30
C LEU A 191 -2.00 -4.47 -5.40
N GLY A 192 -3.15 -5.13 -5.44
CA GLY A 192 -3.50 -6.30 -4.65
C GLY A 192 -5.00 -6.36 -4.45
N SER A 193 -5.49 -7.47 -3.96
CA SER A 193 -6.83 -7.56 -3.40
C SER A 193 -6.78 -6.86 -2.04
N GLY A 194 -7.59 -5.83 -1.82
CA GLY A 194 -7.82 -5.28 -0.49
C GLY A 194 -8.41 -6.34 0.44
N ASP A 195 -8.36 -6.09 1.71
CA ASP A 195 -9.12 -6.76 2.77
C ASP A 195 -9.63 -5.60 3.63
N SER A 196 -10.86 -5.16 3.33
CA SER A 196 -11.38 -3.87 3.82
C SER A 196 -11.81 -3.94 5.28
N ASP A 197 -12.38 -5.05 5.70
CA ASP A 197 -12.86 -5.33 7.06
C ASP A 197 -11.85 -6.08 7.94
N LYS A 198 -10.78 -6.64 7.32
CA LYS A 198 -9.64 -7.32 7.99
C LYS A 198 -9.99 -8.66 8.63
N ASP A 199 -10.89 -9.40 8.05
CA ASP A 199 -11.23 -10.74 8.49
C ASP A 199 -10.25 -11.83 7.96
N GLY A 200 -9.33 -11.46 7.06
CA GLY A 200 -8.32 -12.33 6.46
C GLY A 200 -8.73 -12.86 5.09
N ILE A 201 -9.86 -12.44 4.56
CA ILE A 201 -10.36 -12.76 3.23
C ILE A 201 -10.24 -11.50 2.38
N SER A 202 -9.81 -11.66 1.16
CA SER A 202 -9.65 -10.48 0.29
C SER A 202 -10.97 -10.06 -0.32
N ASP A 203 -11.22 -8.73 -0.47
CA ASP A 203 -12.43 -8.14 -1.07
C ASP A 203 -12.91 -8.82 -2.38
N LYS A 204 -11.99 -9.46 -3.11
CA LYS A 204 -12.35 -10.19 -4.35
C LYS A 204 -12.94 -11.55 -4.13
N LYS A 205 -12.66 -12.15 -2.97
CA LYS A 205 -13.11 -13.50 -2.58
C LYS A 205 -14.12 -13.45 -1.46
N ASP A 206 -14.30 -12.26 -0.93
CA ASP A 206 -15.18 -11.95 0.16
C ASP A 206 -16.56 -11.59 -0.39
N LYS A 207 -17.58 -12.27 0.10
CA LYS A 207 -18.98 -11.98 -0.22
C LYS A 207 -19.49 -10.78 0.55
N CYS A 208 -18.87 -10.48 1.72
CA CYS A 208 -19.25 -9.37 2.62
C CYS A 208 -18.05 -8.43 2.90
N PRO A 209 -17.46 -7.77 1.88
CA PRO A 209 -16.14 -7.14 1.95
C PRO A 209 -15.98 -5.97 2.94
N ASP A 210 -17.07 -5.49 3.53
CA ASP A 210 -17.09 -4.37 4.46
C ASP A 210 -17.49 -4.80 5.89
N ILE A 211 -17.79 -6.11 6.10
CA ILE A 211 -18.27 -6.66 7.36
C ILE A 211 -17.46 -7.91 7.70
N PRO A 212 -16.63 -7.90 8.76
CA PRO A 212 -15.79 -9.04 9.12
C PRO A 212 -16.62 -10.30 9.36
N GLY A 213 -16.25 -11.41 8.72
CA GLY A 213 -16.98 -12.64 8.81
C GLY A 213 -16.12 -13.90 8.90
N LEU A 214 -16.74 -15.03 8.63
CA LEU A 214 -16.15 -16.34 8.79
C LEU A 214 -15.62 -16.88 7.45
N LYS A 215 -14.47 -17.53 7.51
CA LYS A 215 -13.84 -18.08 6.31
C LYS A 215 -14.67 -19.18 5.64
N GLU A 216 -15.47 -19.90 6.39
CA GLU A 216 -16.37 -20.94 5.92
C GLU A 216 -17.55 -20.38 5.12
N PHE A 217 -17.92 -19.12 5.37
CA PHE A 217 -18.99 -18.41 4.66
C PHE A 217 -18.44 -17.34 3.69
N ASP A 218 -17.21 -17.55 3.21
CA ASP A 218 -16.56 -16.65 2.24
C ASP A 218 -16.54 -15.18 2.70
N GLY A 219 -16.36 -14.92 4.03
CA GLY A 219 -16.23 -13.59 4.60
C GLY A 219 -17.54 -12.99 5.13
N CYS A 220 -18.66 -13.70 5.09
CA CYS A 220 -19.88 -13.23 5.74
C CYS A 220 -19.98 -13.68 7.20
N PRO A 221 -20.55 -12.86 8.10
CA PRO A 221 -20.85 -13.28 9.45
C PRO A 221 -22.01 -14.27 9.48
N ASP A 222 -22.11 -15.01 10.59
CA ASP A 222 -23.22 -15.84 11.02
C ASP A 222 -23.49 -15.42 12.45
N THR A 223 -24.49 -14.55 12.63
CA THR A 223 -24.66 -13.80 13.88
C THR A 223 -25.30 -14.65 14.98
N ASP A 224 -26.20 -15.59 14.64
CA ASP A 224 -26.89 -16.47 15.58
C ASP A 224 -26.31 -17.88 15.64
N GLU A 225 -25.29 -18.17 14.82
CA GLU A 225 -24.53 -19.43 14.77
C GLU A 225 -25.37 -20.65 14.35
N ASP A 226 -26.37 -20.46 13.50
CA ASP A 226 -27.22 -21.55 13.01
C ASP A 226 -26.64 -22.33 11.81
N GLY A 227 -25.53 -21.77 11.23
CA GLY A 227 -24.81 -22.34 10.09
C GLY A 227 -25.25 -21.76 8.75
N LEU A 228 -26.05 -20.70 8.73
CA LEU A 228 -26.42 -19.92 7.58
C LEU A 228 -25.81 -18.48 7.73
N PRO A 229 -25.08 -17.97 6.76
CA PRO A 229 -24.54 -16.63 6.90
C PRO A 229 -25.63 -15.55 6.78
N ASP A 230 -25.50 -14.45 7.52
CA ASP A 230 -26.48 -13.35 7.61
C ASP A 230 -27.01 -12.84 6.27
N ASN A 231 -26.19 -12.90 5.20
CA ASN A 231 -26.60 -12.47 3.87
C ASN A 231 -27.46 -13.48 3.10
N GLU A 232 -27.58 -14.71 3.60
CA GLU A 232 -28.41 -15.80 3.06
C GLU A 232 -29.53 -16.18 4.02
N ASP A 233 -29.53 -15.55 5.23
CA ASP A 233 -30.46 -15.78 6.32
C ASP A 233 -31.62 -14.77 6.31
N ASP A 234 -32.84 -15.26 6.40
CA ASP A 234 -34.04 -14.39 6.50
C ASP A 234 -34.30 -13.94 7.96
N CYS A 235 -33.61 -14.53 8.98
CA CYS A 235 -33.70 -14.24 10.39
C CYS A 235 -32.32 -14.18 11.08
N PRO A 236 -31.40 -13.29 10.71
CA PRO A 236 -29.98 -13.30 11.09
C PRO A 236 -29.66 -13.15 12.59
N GLU A 237 -30.62 -12.89 13.44
CA GLU A 237 -30.47 -12.72 14.88
C GLU A 237 -31.18 -13.86 15.67
N GLU A 238 -31.86 -14.80 14.98
CA GLU A 238 -32.67 -15.84 15.60
C GLU A 238 -32.45 -17.18 14.91
N ALA A 239 -31.66 -18.06 15.52
CA ALA A 239 -31.22 -19.33 14.95
C ALA A 239 -32.40 -20.25 14.57
N GLY A 240 -32.41 -20.70 13.32
CA GLY A 240 -33.39 -21.59 12.79
C GLY A 240 -32.81 -22.61 11.78
N PRO A 241 -33.63 -23.55 11.33
CA PRO A 241 -33.17 -24.56 10.38
C PRO A 241 -32.96 -23.99 8.98
N VAL A 242 -31.97 -24.51 8.26
CA VAL A 242 -31.65 -24.12 6.88
C VAL A 242 -32.83 -24.28 5.92
N GLU A 243 -33.69 -25.26 6.18
CA GLU A 243 -34.92 -25.50 5.42
C GLU A 243 -35.89 -24.34 5.46
N ASN A 244 -35.86 -23.56 6.56
CA ASN A 244 -36.65 -22.35 6.80
C ASN A 244 -35.85 -21.09 6.53
N LYS A 245 -34.68 -21.22 5.86
CA LYS A 245 -33.75 -20.12 5.59
C LYS A 245 -33.32 -19.38 6.85
N GLY A 246 -32.96 -20.11 7.91
CA GLY A 246 -32.50 -19.57 9.16
C GLY A 246 -33.59 -19.06 10.11
N CYS A 247 -34.85 -19.17 9.75
CA CYS A 247 -35.93 -18.75 10.64
C CYS A 247 -36.45 -19.88 11.49
N PRO A 248 -36.69 -19.67 12.81
CA PRO A 248 -37.31 -20.66 13.68
C PRO A 248 -38.81 -20.83 13.39
N ASP A 249 -39.32 -22.01 13.73
CA ASP A 249 -40.72 -22.39 13.82
C ASP A 249 -40.83 -23.17 15.14
N THR A 250 -41.12 -22.45 16.23
CA THR A 250 -40.96 -22.97 17.59
C THR A 250 -41.95 -24.06 17.94
N ASP A 251 -43.19 -23.99 17.47
CA ASP A 251 -44.24 -24.98 17.76
C ASP A 251 -44.42 -26.03 16.64
N GLY A 252 -43.81 -25.79 15.46
CA GLY A 252 -43.74 -26.73 14.35
C GLY A 252 -45.02 -26.83 13.54
N ASP A 253 -45.82 -25.78 13.47
CA ASP A 253 -47.09 -25.77 12.71
C ASP A 253 -46.91 -25.39 11.23
N GLY A 254 -45.72 -24.95 10.86
CA GLY A 254 -45.32 -24.54 9.50
C GLY A 254 -45.44 -23.05 9.23
N VAL A 255 -45.81 -22.25 10.21
CA VAL A 255 -45.71 -20.78 10.22
C VAL A 255 -44.45 -20.38 10.97
N LEU A 256 -43.59 -19.59 10.37
CA LEU A 256 -42.32 -19.17 11.02
C LEU A 256 -42.62 -18.18 12.14
N ASP A 257 -41.85 -18.20 13.24
CA ASP A 257 -42.07 -17.37 14.41
C ASP A 257 -42.24 -15.87 14.08
N LYS A 258 -41.50 -15.37 13.06
CA LYS A 258 -41.60 -13.98 12.59
C LYS A 258 -42.96 -13.64 11.96
N ASP A 259 -43.65 -14.60 11.44
CA ASP A 259 -44.93 -14.46 10.73
C ASP A 259 -46.10 -15.05 11.56
N ASP A 260 -45.76 -15.70 12.70
CA ASP A 260 -46.70 -16.37 13.59
C ASP A 260 -47.18 -15.39 14.69
N THR A 261 -48.48 -15.31 14.84
CA THR A 261 -49.12 -14.53 15.91
C THR A 261 -49.11 -15.29 17.25
N CYS A 262 -49.00 -16.61 17.22
CA CYS A 262 -49.00 -17.49 18.37
C CYS A 262 -47.80 -18.45 18.40
N PRO A 263 -46.54 -17.98 18.39
CA PRO A 263 -45.37 -18.78 18.05
C PRO A 263 -45.03 -19.93 19.01
N ASP A 264 -45.71 -20.04 20.13
CA ASP A 264 -45.55 -21.11 21.12
C ASP A 264 -46.73 -22.15 21.09
N VAL A 265 -47.74 -21.95 20.22
CA VAL A 265 -48.95 -22.76 20.24
C VAL A 265 -49.42 -23.05 18.81
N ALA A 266 -49.12 -24.24 18.33
CA ALA A 266 -49.43 -24.68 16.99
C ALA A 266 -50.88 -24.46 16.57
N GLY A 267 -51.04 -23.81 15.42
CA GLY A 267 -52.33 -23.45 14.90
C GLY A 267 -52.50 -23.63 13.39
N LEU A 268 -53.24 -22.75 12.78
CA LEU A 268 -53.55 -22.81 11.36
C LEU A 268 -52.85 -21.71 10.57
N GLU A 269 -52.29 -22.06 9.42
CA GLU A 269 -51.65 -21.07 8.53
C GLU A 269 -52.63 -19.94 8.13
N GLU A 270 -53.95 -20.30 7.96
CA GLU A 270 -55.01 -19.35 7.63
C GLU A 270 -55.29 -18.34 8.74
N LEU A 271 -54.90 -18.65 9.98
CA LEU A 271 -55.01 -17.79 11.16
C LEU A 271 -53.66 -17.28 11.67
N ASN A 272 -52.65 -17.22 10.77
CA ASN A 272 -51.29 -16.81 11.08
C ASN A 272 -50.72 -17.58 12.31
N GLY A 273 -50.82 -18.92 12.30
CA GLY A 273 -50.24 -19.77 13.31
C GLY A 273 -51.06 -19.88 14.61
N CYS A 274 -52.22 -19.26 14.73
CA CYS A 274 -53.02 -19.38 15.93
C CYS A 274 -54.05 -20.52 15.86
N PRO A 275 -54.36 -21.17 17.00
CA PRO A 275 -55.39 -22.21 17.07
C PRO A 275 -56.81 -21.65 16.89
N ASP A 276 -57.73 -22.54 16.44
CA ASP A 276 -59.17 -22.33 16.35
C ASP A 276 -59.83 -23.59 16.89
N ALA A 277 -60.04 -23.65 18.19
CA ALA A 277 -60.51 -24.87 18.88
C ALA A 277 -62.00 -25.13 18.71
N ASP A 278 -62.78 -24.13 18.35
CA ASP A 278 -64.22 -24.26 18.14
C ASP A 278 -64.64 -24.22 16.66
N GLU A 279 -63.64 -24.11 15.76
CA GLU A 279 -63.80 -24.14 14.31
C GLU A 279 -64.71 -23.03 13.78
N ASP A 280 -64.73 -21.86 14.43
CA ASP A 280 -65.56 -20.74 14.02
C ASP A 280 -64.89 -19.83 12.98
N GLY A 281 -63.61 -20.05 12.67
CA GLY A 281 -62.81 -19.31 11.71
C GLY A 281 -62.15 -18.04 12.30
N VAL A 282 -62.12 -17.95 13.61
CA VAL A 282 -61.43 -16.89 14.35
C VAL A 282 -60.43 -17.50 15.32
N ALA A 283 -59.25 -16.96 15.44
CA ALA A 283 -58.24 -17.41 16.38
C ALA A 283 -58.72 -17.28 17.82
N ASP A 284 -58.44 -18.28 18.68
CA ASP A 284 -58.80 -18.38 20.08
C ASP A 284 -58.19 -17.28 20.99
#